data_a8df62b2c6f65a0eb907060bca252672
#
_entry.id   a8df62b2c6f65a0eb907060bca252672
#
_cell.length_a   1.000
_cell.length_b   1.000
_cell.length_c   1.000
_cell.angle_alpha   90.00
_cell.angle_beta   90.00
_cell.angle_gamma   90.00
#
_symmetry.space_group_name_H-M   'P 1'
#
loop_
_entity.id
_entity.type
_entity.pdbx_description
1 polymer ?
#
loop_
_entity_poly.entity_id
_entity_poly.type
_entity_poly.pdbx_seq_one_letter_code
_entity_poly.pdbx_strand_id
1 'polypeptide(L)'
;MLQRWIIWISRWRHCRGFGVQSPSDYSFIRYVINEHYPYYAYNDLKTAMPSISDLMRKKAELLFRIANCRQASSCALLIADDEVYRTYIHYGCSKTIINNKYESSDSFVVISALSADERQLLPMLDTMQSDSILVIDDLDNRRLRLIWDKIIADEKATISFDLYYIGIVMKIDNRYKHNYIVNF
;
A
#
# COMPACT_ATOMS: atom_id res chain seq x y z
N MET A 1 5.23 9.27 -19.41
CA MET A 1 3.82 9.74 -19.36
C MET A 1 2.87 8.84 -20.17
N LEU A 2 3.16 8.53 -21.42
CA LEU A 2 2.27 7.71 -22.29
C LEU A 2 1.89 6.34 -21.68
N GLN A 3 2.86 5.63 -21.11
CA GLN A 3 2.64 4.31 -20.50
C GLN A 3 1.62 4.36 -19.33
N ARG A 4 1.66 5.40 -18.50
CA ARG A 4 0.70 5.58 -17.39
C ARG A 4 -0.73 5.75 -17.91
N TRP A 5 -0.92 6.50 -19.00
CA TRP A 5 -2.23 6.66 -19.64
C TRP A 5 -2.78 5.36 -20.20
N ILE A 6 -1.92 4.54 -20.84
CA ILE A 6 -2.32 3.22 -21.37
C ILE A 6 -2.78 2.32 -20.23
N ILE A 7 -2.04 2.27 -19.12
CA ILE A 7 -2.39 1.48 -17.93
C ILE A 7 -3.70 1.98 -17.35
N TRP A 8 -3.86 3.29 -17.18
CA TRP A 8 -5.08 3.88 -16.64
C TRP A 8 -6.30 3.55 -17.50
N ILE A 9 -6.20 3.66 -18.82
CA ILE A 9 -7.27 3.31 -19.77
C ILE A 9 -7.59 1.82 -19.70
N SER A 10 -6.59 0.94 -19.64
CA SER A 10 -6.82 -0.52 -19.55
C SER A 10 -7.55 -0.93 -18.28
N ARG A 11 -7.44 -0.13 -17.21
CA ARG A 11 -8.07 -0.36 -15.90
C ARG A 11 -9.28 0.54 -15.61
N TRP A 12 -9.80 1.27 -16.60
CA TRP A 12 -10.87 2.25 -16.36
C TRP A 12 -12.13 1.67 -15.72
N ARG A 13 -12.44 0.38 -15.98
CA ARG A 13 -13.59 -0.32 -15.36
C ARG A 13 -13.40 -0.61 -13.86
N HIS A 14 -12.17 -0.52 -13.37
CA HIS A 14 -11.82 -0.77 -11.96
C HIS A 14 -11.66 0.53 -11.17
N CYS A 15 -12.35 1.58 -11.59
CA CYS A 15 -12.34 2.87 -10.91
C CYS A 15 -13.28 2.88 -9.71
N ARG A 16 -12.84 3.49 -8.61
CA ARG A 16 -13.67 3.89 -7.48
C ARG A 16 -14.48 2.76 -6.81
N GLY A 17 -14.03 1.52 -6.90
CA GLY A 17 -14.68 0.38 -6.26
C GLY A 17 -15.97 -0.08 -6.95
N PHE A 18 -16.15 0.21 -8.23
CA PHE A 18 -17.28 -0.31 -8.98
C PHE A 18 -17.32 -1.85 -8.94
N GLY A 19 -18.46 -2.42 -8.55
CA GLY A 19 -18.64 -3.87 -8.43
C GLY A 19 -18.18 -4.49 -7.11
N VAL A 20 -17.61 -3.71 -6.19
CA VAL A 20 -17.22 -4.19 -4.85
C VAL A 20 -18.45 -4.28 -3.95
N GLN A 21 -18.79 -5.50 -3.51
CA GLN A 21 -19.97 -5.74 -2.67
C GLN A 21 -19.73 -5.54 -1.18
N SER A 22 -18.48 -5.71 -0.72
CA SER A 22 -18.10 -5.52 0.68
C SER A 22 -18.10 -4.03 1.05
N PRO A 23 -18.91 -3.56 2.01
CA PRO A 23 -18.94 -2.16 2.41
C PRO A 23 -17.59 -1.65 2.93
N SER A 24 -16.86 -2.46 3.70
CA SER A 24 -15.55 -2.08 4.24
C SER A 24 -14.49 -1.96 3.14
N ASP A 25 -14.47 -2.90 2.19
CA ASP A 25 -13.51 -2.88 1.09
C ASP A 25 -13.82 -1.73 0.12
N TYR A 26 -15.11 -1.49 -0.14
CA TYR A 26 -15.55 -0.31 -0.89
C TYR A 26 -15.12 0.99 -0.21
N SER A 27 -15.31 1.10 1.13
CA SER A 27 -14.89 2.27 1.89
C SER A 27 -13.38 2.47 1.83
N PHE A 28 -12.58 1.40 1.94
CA PHE A 28 -11.13 1.50 1.82
C PHE A 28 -10.70 1.95 0.42
N ILE A 29 -11.30 1.39 -0.64
CA ILE A 29 -11.03 1.84 -2.02
C ILE A 29 -11.42 3.31 -2.18
N ARG A 30 -12.58 3.72 -1.68
CA ARG A 30 -13.13 5.05 -1.93
C ARG A 30 -12.42 6.14 -1.14
N TYR A 31 -12.15 5.88 0.15
CA TYR A 31 -11.70 6.90 1.11
C TYR A 31 -10.24 6.79 1.52
N VAL A 32 -9.52 5.73 1.08
CA VAL A 32 -8.09 5.58 1.31
C VAL A 32 -7.33 5.52 -0.02
N ILE A 33 -7.68 4.57 -0.90
CA ILE A 33 -6.95 4.40 -2.17
C ILE A 33 -7.24 5.57 -3.12
N ASN A 34 -8.51 5.84 -3.39
CA ASN A 34 -8.99 6.84 -4.38
C ASN A 34 -9.53 8.13 -3.73
N GLU A 35 -9.04 8.48 -2.55
CA GLU A 35 -9.36 9.76 -1.93
C GLU A 35 -8.77 10.92 -2.75
N HIS A 36 -9.62 11.89 -3.09
CA HIS A 36 -9.27 13.05 -3.90
C HIS A 36 -9.29 14.37 -3.11
N TYR A 37 -9.82 14.37 -1.89
CA TYR A 37 -9.81 15.56 -1.07
C TYR A 37 -8.40 15.87 -0.58
N PRO A 38 -7.91 17.10 -0.75
CA PRO A 38 -6.57 17.46 -0.30
C PRO A 38 -6.53 17.51 1.24
N TYR A 39 -5.55 16.85 1.82
CA TYR A 39 -5.23 17.03 3.24
C TYR A 39 -4.39 18.29 3.42
N TYR A 40 -4.56 19.00 4.54
CA TYR A 40 -3.78 20.21 4.82
C TYR A 40 -2.27 19.99 4.72
N ALA A 41 -1.79 18.85 5.20
CA ALA A 41 -0.38 18.46 5.15
C ALA A 41 0.20 18.35 3.72
N TYR A 42 -0.62 18.16 2.69
CA TYR A 42 -0.12 17.98 1.32
C TYR A 42 0.58 19.22 0.76
N ASN A 43 0.10 20.42 1.13
CA ASN A 43 0.75 21.65 0.70
C ASN A 43 2.13 21.82 1.34
N ASP A 44 2.26 21.51 2.64
CA ASP A 44 3.52 21.57 3.36
C ASP A 44 4.51 20.54 2.82
N LEU A 45 4.07 19.31 2.61
CA LEU A 45 4.86 18.21 2.05
C LEU A 45 5.31 18.50 0.61
N LYS A 46 4.46 19.11 -0.21
CA LYS A 46 4.81 19.53 -1.56
C LYS A 46 5.89 20.62 -1.58
N THR A 47 5.80 21.53 -0.63
CA THR A 47 6.79 22.62 -0.46
C THR A 47 8.11 22.09 0.08
N ALA A 48 8.07 21.16 1.03
CA ALA A 48 9.27 20.54 1.62
C ALA A 48 10.01 19.61 0.63
N MET A 49 9.27 18.95 -0.26
CA MET A 49 9.81 17.97 -1.22
C MET A 49 9.39 18.29 -2.67
N PRO A 50 9.87 19.39 -3.25
CA PRO A 50 9.42 19.84 -4.58
C PRO A 50 9.95 18.94 -5.72
N SER A 51 11.08 18.25 -5.53
CA SER A 51 11.81 17.49 -6.55
C SER A 51 11.32 16.05 -6.76
N ILE A 52 10.40 15.52 -5.91
CA ILE A 52 9.90 14.17 -6.09
C ILE A 52 8.97 14.06 -7.29
N SER A 53 9.04 12.94 -8.02
CA SER A 53 8.20 12.69 -9.19
C SER A 53 6.71 12.61 -8.80
N ASP A 54 5.81 12.90 -9.75
CA ASP A 54 4.35 12.79 -9.52
C ASP A 54 3.93 11.40 -9.10
N LEU A 55 4.59 10.34 -9.64
CA LEU A 55 4.28 8.97 -9.24
C LEU A 55 4.72 8.70 -7.81
N MET A 56 5.94 9.12 -7.43
CA MET A 56 6.43 8.99 -6.05
C MET A 56 5.51 9.74 -5.08
N ARG A 57 5.12 10.98 -5.42
CA ARG A 57 4.19 11.77 -4.62
C ARG A 57 2.86 11.05 -4.42
N LYS A 58 2.30 10.52 -5.49
CA LYS A 58 1.03 9.78 -5.43
C LYS A 58 1.11 8.52 -4.55
N LYS A 59 2.21 7.77 -4.64
CA LYS A 59 2.50 6.62 -3.78
C LYS A 59 2.63 7.05 -2.31
N ALA A 60 3.39 8.11 -2.04
CA ALA A 60 3.61 8.64 -0.70
C ALA A 60 2.31 9.18 -0.06
N GLU A 61 1.47 9.89 -0.83
CA GLU A 61 0.14 10.32 -0.40
C GLU A 61 -0.78 9.14 -0.05
N LEU A 62 -0.66 8.01 -0.77
CA LEU A 62 -1.37 6.78 -0.40
C LEU A 62 -0.90 6.24 0.95
N LEU A 63 0.42 6.19 1.19
CA LEU A 63 0.96 5.76 2.48
C LEU A 63 0.54 6.69 3.63
N PHE A 64 0.51 8.00 3.40
CA PHE A 64 -0.07 8.97 4.33
C PHE A 64 -1.52 8.58 4.69
N ARG A 65 -2.37 8.32 3.69
CA ARG A 65 -3.78 7.99 3.92
C ARG A 65 -3.95 6.65 4.63
N ILE A 66 -3.11 5.66 4.31
CA ILE A 66 -3.09 4.37 5.01
C ILE A 66 -2.70 4.59 6.48
N ALA A 67 -1.63 5.32 6.76
CA ALA A 67 -1.19 5.64 8.12
C ALA A 67 -2.29 6.38 8.91
N ASN A 68 -2.92 7.39 8.29
CA ASN A 68 -4.03 8.12 8.88
C ASN A 68 -5.26 7.25 9.15
N CYS A 69 -5.58 6.33 8.26
CA CYS A 69 -6.71 5.40 8.42
C CYS A 69 -6.43 4.34 9.47
N ARG A 70 -5.22 3.75 9.46
CA ARG A 70 -4.88 2.60 10.32
C ARG A 70 -4.47 3.00 11.73
N GLN A 71 -3.89 4.19 11.92
CA GLN A 71 -3.39 4.67 13.22
C GLN A 71 -2.49 3.64 13.92
N ALA A 72 -1.66 2.93 13.13
CA ALA A 72 -0.80 1.86 13.61
C ALA A 72 0.21 2.39 14.65
N SER A 73 0.45 1.62 15.72
CA SER A 73 1.46 1.97 16.73
C SER A 73 2.89 1.89 16.18
N SER A 74 3.13 0.94 15.26
CA SER A 74 4.41 0.76 14.59
C SER A 74 4.25 0.49 13.09
N CYS A 75 5.27 0.86 12.34
CA CYS A 75 5.38 0.61 10.91
C CYS A 75 6.78 0.10 10.58
N ALA A 76 6.89 -1.08 9.99
CA ALA A 76 8.13 -1.54 9.39
C ALA A 76 8.27 -0.98 7.97
N LEU A 77 9.22 -0.08 7.76
CA LEU A 77 9.51 0.53 6.48
C LEU A 77 10.80 -0.06 5.90
N LEU A 78 10.64 -1.09 5.04
CA LEU A 78 11.73 -1.91 4.50
C LEU A 78 12.09 -1.44 3.08
N ILE A 79 12.50 -0.18 2.96
CA ILE A 79 12.85 0.49 1.72
C ILE A 79 14.23 1.14 1.87
N ALA A 80 15.08 1.06 0.86
CA ALA A 80 16.47 1.54 0.93
C ALA A 80 16.56 3.08 1.00
N ASP A 81 15.75 3.80 0.22
CA ASP A 81 15.65 5.27 0.23
C ASP A 81 14.25 5.65 0.70
N ASP A 82 14.09 5.69 2.02
CA ASP A 82 12.79 5.73 2.68
C ASP A 82 12.35 7.13 3.16
N GLU A 83 13.18 8.16 3.01
CA GLU A 83 12.95 9.50 3.58
C GLU A 83 11.57 10.07 3.17
N VAL A 84 11.22 9.96 1.90
CA VAL A 84 9.93 10.45 1.40
C VAL A 84 8.77 9.71 2.07
N TYR A 85 8.81 8.39 2.05
CA TYR A 85 7.72 7.58 2.63
C TYR A 85 7.63 7.74 4.15
N ARG A 86 8.77 7.77 4.83
CA ARG A 86 8.86 8.03 6.27
C ARG A 86 8.19 9.34 6.65
N THR A 87 8.48 10.40 5.91
CA THR A 87 7.89 11.72 6.14
C THR A 87 6.38 11.68 5.93
N TYR A 88 5.90 11.12 4.82
CA TYR A 88 4.47 11.06 4.55
C TYR A 88 3.70 10.17 5.55
N ILE A 89 4.26 9.03 5.97
CA ILE A 89 3.68 8.16 7.01
C ILE A 89 3.60 8.93 8.34
N HIS A 90 4.66 9.62 8.73
CA HIS A 90 4.68 10.42 9.96
C HIS A 90 3.64 11.54 9.96
N TYR A 91 3.48 12.26 8.85
CA TYR A 91 2.43 13.27 8.71
C TYR A 91 1.03 12.66 8.69
N GLY A 92 0.86 11.43 8.22
CA GLY A 92 -0.41 10.69 8.28
C GLY A 92 -0.77 10.24 9.70
N CYS A 93 0.23 9.81 10.48
CA CYS A 93 0.08 9.44 11.88
C CYS A 93 1.38 9.71 12.65
N SER A 94 1.46 10.82 13.35
CA SER A 94 2.67 11.20 14.11
C SER A 94 3.00 10.28 15.29
N LYS A 95 2.05 9.45 15.72
CA LYS A 95 2.24 8.48 16.81
C LYS A 95 2.87 7.16 16.34
N THR A 96 2.89 6.90 15.04
CA THR A 96 3.45 5.67 14.49
C THR A 96 4.97 5.67 14.62
N ILE A 97 5.52 4.66 15.30
CA ILE A 97 6.98 4.44 15.37
C ILE A 97 7.40 3.73 14.08
N ILE A 98 8.32 4.34 13.33
CA ILE A 98 8.77 3.81 12.04
C ILE A 98 10.14 3.13 12.19
N ASN A 99 10.16 1.81 11.98
CA ASN A 99 11.34 0.95 12.11
C ASN A 99 11.85 0.49 10.73
N ASN A 100 13.15 0.20 10.62
CA ASN A 100 13.76 -0.35 9.39
C ASN A 100 13.87 -1.88 9.43
N LYS A 101 13.26 -2.52 10.43
CA LYS A 101 13.19 -3.97 10.58
C LYS A 101 11.76 -4.36 10.88
N TYR A 102 11.33 -5.48 10.32
CA TYR A 102 10.03 -6.06 10.59
C TYR A 102 10.03 -6.82 11.92
N GLU A 103 9.02 -6.58 12.72
CA GLU A 103 8.65 -7.36 13.89
C GLU A 103 7.22 -7.87 13.73
N SER A 104 6.92 -9.05 14.30
CA SER A 104 5.57 -9.64 14.19
C SER A 104 4.46 -8.78 14.85
N SER A 105 4.85 -7.82 15.69
CA SER A 105 3.95 -6.82 16.29
C SER A 105 3.58 -5.68 15.34
N ASP A 106 4.29 -5.53 14.22
CA ASP A 106 4.01 -4.45 13.26
C ASP A 106 2.70 -4.73 12.53
N SER A 107 1.74 -3.83 12.66
CA SER A 107 0.46 -3.90 11.97
C SER A 107 0.45 -3.15 10.63
N PHE A 108 1.53 -2.41 10.32
CA PHE A 108 1.74 -1.73 9.05
C PHE A 108 3.15 -2.01 8.54
N VAL A 109 3.26 -2.61 7.36
CA VAL A 109 4.53 -2.98 6.74
C VAL A 109 4.58 -2.42 5.33
N VAL A 110 5.70 -1.80 4.96
CA VAL A 110 5.96 -1.29 3.60
C VAL A 110 7.29 -1.86 3.10
N ILE A 111 7.28 -2.46 1.93
CA ILE A 111 8.46 -3.08 1.31
C ILE A 111 8.58 -2.70 -0.16
N SER A 112 9.80 -2.58 -0.69
CA SER A 112 10.06 -2.31 -2.11
C SER A 112 10.77 -3.47 -2.82
N ALA A 113 10.88 -3.36 -4.15
CA ALA A 113 11.55 -4.35 -5.02
C ALA A 113 12.99 -4.68 -4.61
N LEU A 114 13.73 -3.69 -4.10
CA LEU A 114 15.13 -3.85 -3.71
C LEU A 114 15.28 -4.66 -2.42
N SER A 115 14.31 -4.56 -1.52
CA SER A 115 14.30 -5.23 -0.22
C SER A 115 13.48 -6.52 -0.22
N ALA A 116 12.66 -6.75 -1.26
CA ALA A 116 11.76 -7.90 -1.33
C ALA A 116 12.49 -9.15 -1.80
N ASP A 117 12.59 -10.14 -0.92
CA ASP A 117 12.90 -11.52 -1.26
C ASP A 117 11.67 -12.40 -0.96
N GLU A 118 11.32 -13.29 -1.90
CA GLU A 118 10.24 -14.28 -1.72
C GLU A 118 10.43 -15.09 -0.44
N ARG A 119 11.69 -15.43 -0.10
CA ARG A 119 12.05 -16.18 1.11
C ARG A 119 11.71 -15.42 2.42
N GLN A 120 11.53 -14.11 2.34
CA GLN A 120 11.17 -13.26 3.48
C GLN A 120 9.68 -12.90 3.47
N LEU A 121 9.13 -12.59 2.30
CA LEU A 121 7.75 -12.11 2.17
C LEU A 121 6.69 -13.17 2.50
N LEU A 122 6.85 -14.41 2.03
CA LEU A 122 5.89 -15.47 2.33
C LEU A 122 5.88 -15.85 3.82
N PRO A 123 7.04 -16.08 4.49
CA PRO A 123 7.06 -16.28 5.93
C PRO A 123 6.56 -15.07 6.75
N MET A 124 6.72 -13.85 6.22
CA MET A 124 6.19 -12.65 6.87
C MET A 124 4.65 -12.71 6.98
N LEU A 125 3.94 -13.15 5.94
CA LEU A 125 2.49 -13.34 6.00
C LEU A 125 2.07 -14.30 7.12
N ASP A 126 2.92 -15.30 7.44
CA ASP A 126 2.66 -16.26 8.51
C ASP A 126 2.67 -15.59 9.89
N THR A 127 3.64 -14.70 10.09
CA THR A 127 3.89 -14.05 11.38
C THR A 127 3.12 -12.75 11.57
N MET A 128 2.57 -12.14 10.51
CA MET A 128 1.71 -10.96 10.62
C MET A 128 0.48 -11.24 11.47
N GLN A 129 0.13 -10.28 12.31
CA GLN A 129 -1.10 -10.33 13.10
C GLN A 129 -2.36 -10.12 12.24
N SER A 130 -3.51 -10.50 12.81
CA SER A 130 -4.79 -10.12 12.22
C SER A 130 -4.94 -8.61 12.19
N ASP A 131 -5.63 -8.12 11.16
CA ASP A 131 -5.83 -6.68 10.90
C ASP A 131 -4.55 -5.92 10.52
N SER A 132 -3.48 -6.64 10.13
CA SER A 132 -2.27 -6.02 9.60
C SER A 132 -2.39 -5.73 8.11
N ILE A 133 -1.62 -4.72 7.67
CA ILE A 133 -1.53 -4.30 6.28
C ILE A 133 -0.09 -4.37 5.78
N LEU A 134 0.11 -5.04 4.66
CA LEU A 134 1.36 -5.11 3.92
C LEU A 134 1.22 -4.32 2.62
N VAL A 135 2.10 -3.37 2.40
CA VAL A 135 2.19 -2.59 1.16
C VAL A 135 3.46 -2.99 0.43
N ILE A 136 3.33 -3.37 -0.81
CA ILE A 136 4.44 -3.74 -1.71
C ILE A 136 4.56 -2.66 -2.77
N ASP A 137 5.63 -1.87 -2.70
CA ASP A 137 5.93 -0.86 -3.70
C ASP A 137 6.64 -1.47 -4.93
N ASP A 138 6.69 -0.72 -6.04
CA ASP A 138 7.28 -1.13 -7.31
C ASP A 138 6.70 -2.43 -7.89
N LEU A 139 5.41 -2.65 -7.73
CA LEU A 139 4.72 -3.86 -8.18
C LEU A 139 4.68 -3.98 -9.73
N ASP A 140 5.00 -2.94 -10.47
CA ASP A 140 5.26 -2.98 -11.91
C ASP A 140 6.58 -3.66 -12.27
N ASN A 141 7.47 -3.93 -11.30
CA ASN A 141 8.64 -4.77 -11.47
C ASN A 141 8.22 -6.23 -11.70
N ARG A 142 8.74 -6.84 -12.79
CA ARG A 142 8.39 -8.22 -13.19
C ARG A 142 8.66 -9.26 -12.09
N ARG A 143 9.77 -9.13 -11.35
CA ARG A 143 10.10 -10.05 -10.24
C ARG A 143 9.08 -9.94 -9.12
N LEU A 144 8.74 -8.71 -8.71
CA LEU A 144 7.74 -8.50 -7.66
C LEU A 144 6.35 -8.95 -8.10
N ARG A 145 5.99 -8.80 -9.36
CA ARG A 145 4.73 -9.30 -9.89
C ARG A 145 4.59 -10.82 -9.73
N LEU A 146 5.65 -11.58 -9.95
CA LEU A 146 5.65 -13.04 -9.72
C LEU A 146 5.51 -13.39 -8.23
N ILE A 147 6.12 -12.61 -7.35
CA ILE A 147 5.98 -12.78 -5.90
C ILE A 147 4.56 -12.40 -5.46
N TRP A 148 4.01 -11.31 -6.00
CA TRP A 148 2.64 -10.88 -5.77
C TRP A 148 1.62 -11.97 -6.10
N ASP A 149 1.76 -12.64 -7.25
CA ASP A 149 0.85 -13.71 -7.65
C ASP A 149 0.85 -14.87 -6.64
N LYS A 150 2.01 -15.17 -6.03
CA LYS A 150 2.11 -16.17 -4.96
C LYS A 150 1.49 -15.67 -3.65
N ILE A 151 1.71 -14.40 -3.29
CA ILE A 151 1.13 -13.78 -2.09
C ILE A 151 -0.40 -13.81 -2.18
N ILE A 152 -0.97 -13.37 -3.29
CA ILE A 152 -2.44 -13.36 -3.45
C ILE A 152 -3.03 -14.76 -3.62
N ALA A 153 -2.23 -15.79 -3.89
CA ALA A 153 -2.66 -17.18 -3.87
C ALA A 153 -2.72 -17.74 -2.43
N ASP A 154 -1.92 -17.23 -1.49
CA ASP A 154 -1.89 -17.68 -0.10
C ASP A 154 -3.21 -17.31 0.63
N GLU A 155 -3.79 -18.25 1.38
CA GLU A 155 -5.04 -18.07 2.13
C GLU A 155 -4.94 -16.96 3.20
N LYS A 156 -3.74 -16.67 3.71
CA LYS A 156 -3.49 -15.62 4.71
C LYS A 156 -3.60 -14.21 4.14
N ALA A 157 -3.40 -14.06 2.83
CA ALA A 157 -3.67 -12.81 2.11
C ALA A 157 -5.18 -12.68 1.88
N THR A 158 -5.91 -12.27 2.91
CA THR A 158 -7.39 -12.30 2.90
C THR A 158 -7.97 -11.30 1.93
N ILE A 159 -7.49 -10.05 1.95
CA ILE A 159 -7.92 -8.99 1.02
C ILE A 159 -6.70 -8.44 0.31
N SER A 160 -6.76 -8.32 -1.01
CA SER A 160 -5.70 -7.69 -1.76
C SER A 160 -6.22 -6.64 -2.74
N PHE A 161 -5.41 -5.59 -2.95
CA PHE A 161 -5.66 -4.52 -3.91
C PHE A 161 -4.44 -4.36 -4.81
N ASP A 162 -4.61 -4.69 -6.08
CA ASP A 162 -3.60 -4.46 -7.13
C ASP A 162 -3.82 -3.07 -7.75
N LEU A 163 -2.93 -2.12 -7.43
CA LEU A 163 -2.95 -0.76 -7.95
C LEU A 163 -1.99 -0.55 -9.13
N TYR A 164 -1.44 -1.61 -9.69
CA TYR A 164 -0.40 -1.67 -10.71
C TYR A 164 1.01 -1.35 -10.19
N TYR A 165 1.24 -0.17 -9.63
CA TYR A 165 2.54 0.26 -9.08
C TYR A 165 2.72 -0.14 -7.62
N ILE A 166 1.63 -0.31 -6.90
CA ILE A 166 1.59 -0.72 -5.49
C ILE A 166 0.61 -1.88 -5.35
N GLY A 167 0.99 -2.88 -4.57
CA GLY A 167 0.11 -3.92 -4.06
C GLY A 167 -0.18 -3.69 -2.58
N ILE A 168 -1.42 -3.89 -2.17
CA ILE A 168 -1.83 -3.83 -0.76
C ILE A 168 -2.44 -5.16 -0.38
N VAL A 169 -1.96 -5.76 0.71
CA VAL A 169 -2.51 -7.00 1.29
C VAL A 169 -2.95 -6.71 2.71
N MET A 170 -4.13 -7.18 3.07
CA MET A 170 -4.64 -7.19 4.43
C MET A 170 -4.83 -8.61 4.89
N LYS A 171 -4.36 -8.91 6.11
CA LYS A 171 -4.65 -10.16 6.82
C LYS A 171 -5.77 -9.89 7.81
N ILE A 172 -6.97 -10.38 7.52
CA ILE A 172 -8.16 -10.17 8.35
C ILE A 172 -8.78 -11.53 8.64
N ASP A 173 -8.83 -11.92 9.92
CA ASP A 173 -9.40 -13.20 10.33
C ASP A 173 -10.91 -13.25 10.06
N ASN A 174 -11.40 -14.44 9.82
CA ASN A 174 -12.83 -14.73 9.61
C ASN A 174 -13.47 -13.96 8.42
N ARG A 175 -12.68 -13.62 7.41
CA ARG A 175 -13.17 -13.02 6.17
C ARG A 175 -12.93 -13.93 4.97
N TYR A 176 -13.84 -13.89 4.00
CA TYR A 176 -13.64 -14.53 2.71
C TYR A 176 -12.55 -13.78 1.93
N LYS A 177 -11.76 -14.53 1.21
CA LYS A 177 -10.70 -14.02 0.37
C LYS A 177 -11.25 -13.22 -0.80
N HIS A 178 -10.72 -12.01 -1.01
CA HIS A 178 -11.05 -11.15 -2.12
C HIS A 178 -9.80 -10.46 -2.69
N ASN A 179 -9.67 -10.56 -4.01
CA ASN A 179 -8.60 -9.90 -4.75
C ASN A 179 -9.21 -8.84 -5.67
N TYR A 180 -8.83 -7.59 -5.48
CA TYR A 180 -9.34 -6.46 -6.23
C TYR A 180 -8.27 -5.88 -7.14
N ILE A 181 -8.62 -5.58 -8.38
CA ILE A 181 -7.85 -4.69 -9.24
C ILE A 181 -8.47 -3.31 -9.10
N VAL A 182 -7.65 -2.30 -8.78
CA VAL A 182 -8.12 -0.93 -8.58
C VAL A 182 -7.32 0.00 -9.48
N ASN A 183 -7.99 0.88 -10.18
CA ASN A 183 -7.33 1.92 -10.95
C ASN A 183 -6.86 3.05 -10.00
N PHE A 184 -5.56 3.34 -10.06
CA PHE A 184 -4.88 4.26 -9.13
C PHE A 184 -4.06 5.30 -9.89
#